data_3b80899fcc1947278ecd8aa71d3a5650
#
_entry.id   3b80899fcc1947278ecd8aa71d3a5650
#
_cell.length_a   1.000
_cell.length_b   1.000
_cell.length_c   1.000
_cell.angle_alpha   90.00
_cell.angle_beta   90.00
_cell.angle_gamma   90.00
#
_symmetry.space_group_name_H-M   'P 1'
#
loop_
_entity.id
_entity.type
_entity.pdbx_description
1 polymer ?
#
loop_
_entity_poly.entity_id
_entity_poly.type
_entity_poly.pdbx_seq_one_letter_code
_entity_poly.pdbx_strand_id
1 'polypeptide(L)'
;MKRLVIYVHGKGGSAEEAKHYRPLFAESDVIGFDYHAQTPWEAKYEFPRFFDLHSKGYDSVILIANSIGAYFSMNALAGKKLSRAMFISPIVDMERLITDIMMWAKVTEAELESKKEISTEFGETLSWEYLCYVRKYPIRWSIPTRILYGGKDHLTSRETISGFADRIGADLTVMEDGEHWFHTEEQMNVLDHWISNSIRPL
;
A
#
# COMPACT_ATOMS: atom_id res chain seq x y z
N MET A 1 4.31 25.72 9.06
CA MET A 1 3.82 24.36 9.43
C MET A 1 4.86 23.37 8.90
N LYS A 2 5.51 22.64 9.80
CA LYS A 2 6.54 21.66 9.40
C LYS A 2 5.86 20.35 8.97
N ARG A 3 6.09 19.92 7.72
CA ARG A 3 5.45 18.75 7.13
C ARG A 3 6.45 17.66 6.83
N LEU A 4 6.10 16.42 7.15
CA LEU A 4 6.83 15.21 6.79
C LEU A 4 6.02 14.39 5.80
N VAL A 5 6.68 13.89 4.76
CA VAL A 5 6.16 12.88 3.85
C VAL A 5 6.97 11.61 4.04
N ILE A 6 6.29 10.51 4.35
CA ILE A 6 6.91 9.19 4.48
C ILE A 6 6.45 8.34 3.31
N TYR A 7 7.40 7.85 2.52
CA TYR A 7 7.15 6.91 1.43
C TYR A 7 7.40 5.48 1.89
N VAL A 8 6.45 4.60 1.59
CA VAL A 8 6.50 3.16 1.86
C VAL A 8 6.42 2.41 0.52
N HIS A 9 7.50 1.72 0.17
CA HIS A 9 7.61 1.00 -1.11
C HIS A 9 6.74 -0.26 -1.19
N GLY A 10 6.54 -0.77 -2.40
CA GLY A 10 5.92 -2.06 -2.66
C GLY A 10 6.94 -3.22 -2.59
N LYS A 11 6.50 -4.43 -2.94
CA LYS A 11 7.38 -5.60 -3.04
C LYS A 11 8.48 -5.37 -4.08
N GLY A 12 9.72 -5.64 -3.72
CA GLY A 12 10.88 -5.42 -4.59
C GLY A 12 11.30 -3.97 -4.78
N GLY A 13 10.57 -3.00 -4.19
CA GLY A 13 10.97 -1.60 -4.16
C GLY A 13 11.97 -1.28 -3.04
N SER A 14 12.25 0.01 -2.86
CA SER A 14 13.16 0.48 -1.81
C SER A 14 12.80 1.87 -1.29
N ALA A 15 13.34 2.23 -0.13
CA ALA A 15 13.21 3.57 0.45
C ALA A 15 13.78 4.67 -0.47
N GLU A 16 14.71 4.33 -1.37
CA GLU A 16 15.34 5.26 -2.32
C GLU A 16 14.35 5.87 -3.32
N GLU A 17 13.25 5.17 -3.61
CA GLU A 17 12.17 5.68 -4.47
C GLU A 17 11.54 6.97 -3.92
N ALA A 18 11.67 7.24 -2.63
CA ALA A 18 11.26 8.51 -2.01
C ALA A 18 11.93 9.73 -2.65
N LYS A 19 13.10 9.56 -3.27
CA LYS A 19 13.81 10.64 -3.96
C LYS A 19 12.99 11.23 -5.11
N HIS A 20 12.19 10.40 -5.78
CA HIS A 20 11.30 10.83 -6.85
C HIS A 20 10.28 11.87 -6.37
N TYR A 21 9.78 11.72 -5.16
CA TYR A 21 8.75 12.61 -4.61
C TYR A 21 9.28 13.93 -4.04
N ARG A 22 10.60 14.03 -3.75
CA ARG A 22 11.18 15.25 -3.15
C ARG A 22 10.88 16.54 -3.92
N PRO A 23 11.02 16.61 -5.25
CA PRO A 23 10.72 17.83 -6.00
C PRO A 23 9.23 18.19 -5.99
N LEU A 24 8.34 17.23 -5.76
CA LEU A 24 6.89 17.44 -5.69
C LEU A 24 6.43 18.03 -4.35
N PHE A 25 7.28 17.94 -3.31
CA PHE A 25 7.01 18.41 -1.94
C PHE A 25 8.06 19.43 -1.46
N ALA A 26 8.29 20.49 -2.23
CA ALA A 26 9.38 21.45 -2.03
C ALA A 26 9.47 22.06 -0.60
N GLU A 27 8.34 22.17 0.12
CA GLU A 27 8.28 22.72 1.48
C GLU A 27 8.11 21.66 2.57
N SER A 28 8.49 20.41 2.27
CA SER A 28 8.33 19.28 3.18
C SER A 28 9.59 18.44 3.23
N ASP A 29 9.87 17.84 4.38
CA ASP A 29 10.84 16.77 4.44
C ASP A 29 10.25 15.50 3.84
N VAL A 30 10.98 14.82 2.94
CA VAL A 30 10.54 13.56 2.30
C VAL A 30 11.55 12.48 2.60
N ILE A 31 11.09 11.41 3.25
CA ILE A 31 11.89 10.25 3.61
C ILE A 31 11.26 8.95 3.10
N GLY A 32 12.09 7.99 2.75
CA GLY A 32 11.65 6.62 2.49
C GLY A 32 11.78 5.75 3.72
N PHE A 33 10.88 4.79 3.85
CA PHE A 33 10.93 3.78 4.90
C PHE A 33 11.47 2.46 4.33
N ASP A 34 12.67 2.09 4.75
CA ASP A 34 13.32 0.83 4.40
C ASP A 34 12.87 -0.26 5.37
N TYR A 35 11.64 -0.74 5.19
CA TYR A 35 11.07 -1.76 6.05
C TYR A 35 11.48 -3.18 5.61
N HIS A 36 11.53 -4.09 6.58
CA HIS A 36 11.90 -5.51 6.36
C HIS A 36 10.72 -6.46 6.54
N ALA A 37 9.60 -5.97 7.07
CA ALA A 37 8.40 -6.76 7.31
C ALA A 37 7.94 -7.49 6.02
N GLN A 38 7.72 -8.80 6.13
CA GLN A 38 7.17 -9.66 5.08
C GLN A 38 5.71 -10.03 5.37
N THR A 39 5.27 -9.76 6.59
CA THR A 39 3.95 -10.13 7.08
C THR A 39 3.27 -8.95 7.78
N PRO A 40 1.92 -8.92 7.85
CA PRO A 40 1.22 -7.84 8.54
C PRO A 40 1.48 -7.78 10.05
N TRP A 41 1.81 -8.88 10.69
CA TRP A 41 2.17 -8.86 12.12
C TRP A 41 3.58 -8.30 12.36
N GLU A 42 4.53 -8.54 11.47
CA GLU A 42 5.83 -7.87 11.51
C GLU A 42 5.68 -6.38 11.25
N ALA A 43 4.87 -6.00 10.26
CA ALA A 43 4.57 -4.60 9.97
C ALA A 43 3.94 -3.88 11.18
N LYS A 44 3.04 -4.54 11.93
CA LYS A 44 2.48 -3.98 13.17
C LYS A 44 3.52 -3.67 14.24
N TYR A 45 4.67 -4.34 14.21
CA TYR A 45 5.76 -4.07 15.12
C TYR A 45 6.71 -2.99 14.59
N GLU A 46 7.05 -3.05 13.30
CA GLU A 46 8.09 -2.22 12.69
C GLU A 46 7.58 -0.81 12.33
N PHE A 47 6.43 -0.72 11.65
CA PHE A 47 5.90 0.54 11.12
C PHE A 47 5.60 1.58 12.21
N PRO A 48 4.89 1.26 13.31
CA PRO A 48 4.60 2.26 14.34
C PRO A 48 5.86 2.86 14.96
N ARG A 49 6.93 2.06 15.11
CA ARG A 49 8.20 2.54 15.68
C ARG A 49 8.89 3.53 14.77
N PHE A 50 8.94 3.23 13.48
CA PHE A 50 9.52 4.14 12.49
C PHE A 50 8.74 5.45 12.45
N PHE A 51 7.42 5.38 12.35
CA PHE A 51 6.57 6.55 12.30
C PHE A 51 6.64 7.38 13.57
N ASP A 52 6.62 6.78 14.75
CA ASP A 52 6.73 7.50 16.03
C ASP A 52 8.09 8.19 16.20
N LEU A 53 9.15 7.59 15.66
CA LEU A 53 10.50 8.18 15.73
C LEU A 53 10.60 9.40 14.80
N HIS A 54 10.16 9.25 13.54
CA HIS A 54 10.39 10.25 12.51
C HIS A 54 9.35 11.36 12.48
N SER A 55 8.14 11.15 13.01
CA SER A 55 7.10 12.17 13.04
C SER A 55 7.25 13.22 14.14
N LYS A 56 8.21 13.03 15.06
CA LYS A 56 8.45 13.98 16.15
C LYS A 56 8.87 15.35 15.63
N GLY A 57 8.16 16.40 16.09
CA GLY A 57 8.44 17.77 15.70
C GLY A 57 7.85 18.21 14.36
N TYR A 58 7.00 17.37 13.75
CA TYR A 58 6.22 17.72 12.58
C TYR A 58 4.77 18.01 12.95
N ASP A 59 4.20 19.04 12.34
CA ASP A 59 2.80 19.43 12.52
C ASP A 59 1.86 18.55 11.70
N SER A 60 2.35 18.00 10.59
CA SER A 60 1.59 17.19 9.62
C SER A 60 2.46 16.08 9.05
N VAL A 61 1.92 14.87 9.00
CA VAL A 61 2.55 13.71 8.40
C VAL A 61 1.67 13.16 7.28
N ILE A 62 2.22 13.09 6.08
CA ILE A 62 1.59 12.48 4.89
C ILE A 62 2.25 11.13 4.65
N LEU A 63 1.43 10.13 4.40
CA LEU A 63 1.86 8.82 3.96
C LEU A 63 1.69 8.69 2.45
N ILE A 64 2.74 8.28 1.74
CA ILE A 64 2.64 7.75 0.38
C ILE A 64 2.99 6.28 0.45
N ALA A 65 2.14 5.39 -0.06
CA ALA A 65 2.44 3.97 -0.02
C ALA A 65 2.02 3.26 -1.31
N ASN A 66 2.87 2.34 -1.76
CA ASN A 66 2.70 1.58 -2.99
C ASN A 66 2.35 0.12 -2.69
N SER A 67 1.37 -0.44 -3.42
CA SER A 67 1.07 -1.88 -3.47
C SER A 67 0.91 -2.51 -2.06
N ILE A 68 1.71 -3.52 -1.73
CA ILE A 68 1.70 -4.19 -0.42
C ILE A 68 2.14 -3.26 0.73
N GLY A 69 2.95 -2.24 0.44
CA GLY A 69 3.32 -1.22 1.41
C GLY A 69 2.09 -0.45 1.93
N ALA A 70 1.10 -0.21 1.07
CA ALA A 70 -0.18 0.36 1.48
C ALA A 70 -0.96 -0.60 2.38
N TYR A 71 -0.99 -1.90 2.05
CA TYR A 71 -1.63 -2.93 2.89
C TYR A 71 -1.01 -2.99 4.29
N PHE A 72 0.32 -3.05 4.38
CA PHE A 72 1.02 -3.05 5.67
C PHE A 72 0.78 -1.76 6.44
N SER A 73 0.79 -0.61 5.76
CA SER A 73 0.50 0.68 6.37
C SER A 73 -0.90 0.72 6.98
N MET A 74 -1.92 0.25 6.25
CA MET A 74 -3.30 0.21 6.75
C MET A 74 -3.46 -0.71 7.95
N ASN A 75 -2.75 -1.84 7.98
CA ASN A 75 -2.78 -2.76 9.12
C ASN A 75 -2.06 -2.22 10.37
N ALA A 76 -0.98 -1.47 10.18
CA ALA A 76 -0.09 -1.09 11.26
C ALA A 76 -0.30 0.33 11.78
N LEU A 77 -0.84 1.25 10.96
CA LEU A 77 -0.87 2.68 11.23
C LEU A 77 -2.29 3.25 11.41
N ALA A 78 -3.35 2.43 11.41
CA ALA A 78 -4.74 2.91 11.50
C ALA A 78 -5.02 3.79 12.74
N GLY A 79 -4.28 3.61 13.83
CA GLY A 79 -4.37 4.41 15.06
C GLY A 79 -3.38 5.58 15.13
N LYS A 80 -2.59 5.85 14.08
CA LYS A 80 -1.59 6.91 14.07
C LYS A 80 -2.18 8.23 13.55
N LYS A 81 -1.62 9.34 14.04
CA LYS A 81 -2.01 10.68 13.60
C LYS A 81 -1.34 11.00 12.26
N LEU A 82 -1.95 10.56 11.18
CA LEU A 82 -1.59 10.93 9.82
C LEU A 82 -2.60 11.95 9.29
N SER A 83 -2.12 12.98 8.61
CA SER A 83 -2.99 14.01 8.02
C SER A 83 -3.66 13.55 6.74
N ARG A 84 -2.99 12.67 5.99
CA ARG A 84 -3.48 12.11 4.73
C ARG A 84 -2.68 10.87 4.35
N ALA A 85 -3.31 9.95 3.63
CA ALA A 85 -2.66 8.88 2.91
C ALA A 85 -2.87 9.05 1.39
N MET A 86 -1.87 8.69 0.61
CA MET A 86 -1.86 8.67 -0.84
C MET A 86 -1.38 7.29 -1.28
N PHE A 87 -2.29 6.46 -1.78
CA PHE A 87 -1.99 5.08 -2.14
C PHE A 87 -1.90 4.93 -3.67
N ILE A 88 -0.88 4.21 -4.12
CA ILE A 88 -0.61 3.92 -5.53
C ILE A 88 -0.79 2.41 -5.72
N SER A 89 -1.75 2.02 -6.54
CA SER A 89 -2.13 0.61 -6.79
C SER A 89 -2.13 -0.25 -5.52
N PRO A 90 -2.87 0.15 -4.45
CA PRO A 90 -2.78 -0.52 -3.16
C PRO A 90 -3.39 -1.92 -3.21
N ILE A 91 -2.78 -2.86 -2.48
CA ILE A 91 -3.45 -4.10 -2.12
C ILE A 91 -4.42 -3.79 -0.98
N VAL A 92 -5.72 -3.91 -1.26
CA VAL A 92 -6.79 -3.55 -0.31
C VAL A 92 -7.60 -4.75 0.18
N ASP A 93 -7.43 -5.90 -0.47
CA ASP A 93 -8.04 -7.18 -0.12
C ASP A 93 -6.99 -8.30 -0.25
N MET A 94 -6.25 -8.54 0.83
CA MET A 94 -5.19 -9.54 0.85
C MET A 94 -5.76 -10.96 0.88
N GLU A 95 -6.95 -11.18 1.46
CA GLU A 95 -7.58 -12.50 1.40
C GLU A 95 -7.90 -12.86 -0.04
N ARG A 96 -8.48 -11.93 -0.80
CA ARG A 96 -8.76 -12.09 -2.22
C ARG A 96 -7.49 -12.38 -3.01
N LEU A 97 -6.43 -11.60 -2.80
CA LEU A 97 -5.15 -11.82 -3.48
C LEU A 97 -4.57 -13.20 -3.19
N ILE A 98 -4.57 -13.65 -1.93
CA ILE A 98 -4.10 -15.00 -1.55
C ILE A 98 -4.95 -16.06 -2.24
N THR A 99 -6.28 -15.93 -2.25
CA THR A 99 -7.16 -16.92 -2.89
C THR A 99 -7.01 -16.94 -4.40
N ASP A 100 -6.78 -15.80 -5.05
CA ASP A 100 -6.48 -15.72 -6.47
C ASP A 100 -5.16 -16.44 -6.80
N ILE A 101 -4.09 -16.22 -5.99
CA ILE A 101 -2.81 -16.94 -6.15
C ILE A 101 -2.99 -18.45 -5.93
N MET A 102 -3.79 -18.87 -4.93
CA MET A 102 -4.11 -20.28 -4.72
C MET A 102 -4.80 -20.90 -5.96
N MET A 103 -5.75 -20.17 -6.54
CA MET A 103 -6.46 -20.61 -7.76
C MET A 103 -5.48 -20.75 -8.94
N TRP A 104 -4.58 -19.79 -9.16
CA TRP A 104 -3.58 -19.85 -10.23
C TRP A 104 -2.59 -20.99 -10.03
N ALA A 105 -2.18 -21.23 -8.77
CA ALA A 105 -1.29 -22.34 -8.40
C ALA A 105 -2.00 -23.70 -8.31
N LYS A 106 -3.34 -23.74 -8.47
CA LYS A 106 -4.18 -24.94 -8.28
C LYS A 106 -4.03 -25.57 -6.90
N VAL A 107 -3.84 -24.75 -5.88
CA VAL A 107 -3.74 -25.14 -4.48
C VAL A 107 -5.10 -25.01 -3.81
N THR A 108 -5.57 -26.04 -3.15
CA THR A 108 -6.79 -26.01 -2.33
C THR A 108 -6.50 -25.50 -0.93
N GLU A 109 -7.53 -24.98 -0.27
CA GLU A 109 -7.41 -24.51 1.13
C GLU A 109 -7.02 -25.64 2.08
N ALA A 110 -7.61 -26.83 1.90
CA ALA A 110 -7.26 -28.02 2.69
C ALA A 110 -5.79 -28.44 2.50
N GLU A 111 -5.25 -28.31 1.29
CA GLU A 111 -3.86 -28.58 1.02
C GLU A 111 -2.95 -27.56 1.69
N LEU A 112 -3.28 -26.25 1.60
CA LEU A 112 -2.52 -25.20 2.26
C LEU A 112 -2.57 -25.35 3.78
N GLU A 113 -3.75 -25.68 4.35
CA GLU A 113 -3.89 -25.97 5.78
C GLU A 113 -3.01 -27.12 6.23
N SER A 114 -2.96 -28.21 5.45
CA SER A 114 -2.15 -29.38 5.76
C SER A 114 -0.65 -29.12 5.68
N LYS A 115 -0.19 -28.45 4.62
CA LYS A 115 1.24 -28.19 4.35
C LYS A 115 1.76 -26.95 5.08
N LYS A 116 0.90 -26.05 5.53
CA LYS A 116 1.19 -24.75 6.17
C LYS A 116 1.80 -23.72 5.22
N GLU A 117 2.77 -24.11 4.41
CA GLU A 117 3.41 -23.26 3.39
C GLU A 117 3.53 -24.02 2.09
N ILE A 118 3.31 -23.33 0.96
CA ILE A 118 3.45 -23.87 -0.39
C ILE A 118 4.11 -22.80 -1.26
N SER A 119 5.31 -23.08 -1.75
CA SER A 119 5.96 -22.23 -2.75
C SER A 119 5.31 -22.45 -4.12
N THR A 120 4.98 -21.36 -4.79
CA THR A 120 4.37 -21.38 -6.12
C THR A 120 5.41 -21.21 -7.23
N GLU A 121 5.07 -21.62 -8.45
CA GLU A 121 5.91 -21.40 -9.63
C GLU A 121 6.07 -19.91 -9.99
N PHE A 122 5.22 -19.03 -9.44
CA PHE A 122 5.27 -17.58 -9.64
C PHE A 122 6.22 -16.88 -8.66
N GLY A 123 6.94 -17.62 -7.81
CA GLY A 123 7.86 -17.07 -6.82
C GLY A 123 7.20 -16.54 -5.54
N GLU A 124 5.88 -16.75 -5.40
CA GLU A 124 5.16 -16.46 -4.17
C GLU A 124 5.12 -17.69 -3.25
N THR A 125 5.15 -17.48 -1.95
CA THR A 125 4.90 -18.53 -0.97
C THR A 125 3.54 -18.31 -0.32
N LEU A 126 2.61 -19.22 -0.56
CA LEU A 126 1.33 -19.26 0.13
C LEU A 126 1.54 -19.71 1.58
N SER A 127 0.92 -19.03 2.53
CA SER A 127 1.00 -19.34 3.95
C SER A 127 -0.41 -19.46 4.55
N TRP A 128 -0.67 -20.58 5.21
CA TRP A 128 -1.90 -20.80 5.95
C TRP A 128 -2.07 -19.81 7.11
N GLU A 129 -0.98 -19.53 7.82
CA GLU A 129 -0.99 -18.54 8.89
C GLU A 129 -1.39 -17.16 8.38
N TYR A 130 -0.85 -16.76 7.21
CA TYR A 130 -1.19 -15.48 6.60
C TYR A 130 -2.68 -15.41 6.21
N LEU A 131 -3.20 -16.46 5.56
CA LEU A 131 -4.61 -16.53 5.20
C LEU A 131 -5.53 -16.44 6.43
N CYS A 132 -5.22 -17.19 7.49
CA CYS A 132 -5.95 -17.11 8.75
C CYS A 132 -5.88 -15.72 9.38
N TYR A 133 -4.71 -15.08 9.33
CA TYR A 133 -4.51 -13.75 9.88
C TYR A 133 -5.38 -12.71 9.17
N VAL A 134 -5.39 -12.68 7.84
CA VAL A 134 -6.15 -11.67 7.09
C VAL A 134 -7.66 -11.81 7.30
N ARG A 135 -8.16 -13.02 7.43
CA ARG A 135 -9.56 -13.32 7.78
C ARG A 135 -9.93 -12.81 9.17
N LYS A 136 -9.02 -12.96 10.12
CA LYS A 136 -9.24 -12.55 11.52
C LYS A 136 -9.12 -11.05 11.72
N TYR A 137 -8.27 -10.38 10.95
CA TYR A 137 -7.93 -8.97 11.12
C TYR A 137 -8.19 -8.17 9.84
N PRO A 138 -9.45 -7.89 9.50
CA PRO A 138 -9.78 -7.08 8.33
C PRO A 138 -9.24 -5.65 8.47
N ILE A 139 -8.91 -5.03 7.34
CA ILE A 139 -8.45 -3.64 7.29
C ILE A 139 -9.53 -2.71 7.88
N ARG A 140 -9.11 -1.90 8.86
CA ARG A 140 -9.89 -0.80 9.43
C ARG A 140 -9.09 0.48 9.22
N TRP A 141 -9.55 1.31 8.28
CA TRP A 141 -8.84 2.53 7.89
C TRP A 141 -9.79 3.71 7.84
N SER A 142 -9.42 4.84 8.47
CA SER A 142 -10.25 6.04 8.58
C SER A 142 -9.47 7.33 8.29
N ILE A 143 -8.20 7.22 7.91
CA ILE A 143 -7.37 8.36 7.55
C ILE A 143 -7.83 8.87 6.18
N PRO A 144 -7.99 10.20 5.98
CA PRO A 144 -8.33 10.77 4.68
C PRO A 144 -7.38 10.25 3.60
N THR A 145 -7.92 9.61 2.57
CA THR A 145 -7.12 8.86 1.61
C THR A 145 -7.47 9.24 0.17
N ARG A 146 -6.45 9.32 -0.66
CA ARG A 146 -6.57 9.35 -2.11
C ARG A 146 -5.89 8.12 -2.69
N ILE A 147 -6.45 7.57 -3.77
CA ILE A 147 -5.97 6.37 -4.43
C ILE A 147 -5.74 6.67 -5.90
N LEU A 148 -4.55 6.35 -6.41
CA LEU A 148 -4.27 6.22 -7.84
C LEU A 148 -4.22 4.74 -8.18
N TYR A 149 -5.00 4.33 -9.17
CA TYR A 149 -5.13 2.93 -9.57
C TYR A 149 -4.92 2.76 -11.08
N GLY A 150 -4.14 1.76 -11.45
CA GLY A 150 -3.94 1.36 -12.83
C GLY A 150 -5.06 0.46 -13.32
N GLY A 151 -5.77 0.85 -14.39
CA GLY A 151 -6.90 0.10 -14.94
C GLY A 151 -6.55 -1.29 -15.47
N LYS A 152 -5.26 -1.53 -15.78
CA LYS A 152 -4.69 -2.82 -16.19
C LYS A 152 -4.04 -3.60 -15.03
N ASP A 153 -4.31 -3.22 -13.79
CA ASP A 153 -3.82 -3.92 -12.62
C ASP A 153 -4.38 -5.36 -12.56
N HIS A 154 -3.48 -6.34 -12.41
CA HIS A 154 -3.83 -7.76 -12.35
C HIS A 154 -3.89 -8.31 -10.92
N LEU A 155 -3.43 -7.55 -9.92
CA LEU A 155 -3.38 -7.98 -8.52
C LEU A 155 -4.63 -7.55 -7.72
N THR A 156 -5.21 -6.41 -8.10
CA THR A 156 -6.43 -5.89 -7.48
C THR A 156 -7.43 -5.56 -8.59
N SER A 157 -8.62 -6.14 -8.57
CA SER A 157 -9.64 -5.83 -9.57
C SER A 157 -10.22 -4.43 -9.38
N ARG A 158 -10.73 -3.83 -10.48
CA ARG A 158 -11.42 -2.53 -10.43
C ARG A 158 -12.60 -2.53 -9.46
N GLU A 159 -13.34 -3.62 -9.39
CA GLU A 159 -14.46 -3.79 -8.45
C GLU A 159 -13.98 -3.75 -7.00
N THR A 160 -12.90 -4.49 -6.70
CA THR A 160 -12.31 -4.55 -5.36
C THR A 160 -11.81 -3.19 -4.90
N ILE A 161 -11.08 -2.46 -5.76
CA ILE A 161 -10.56 -1.14 -5.40
C ILE A 161 -11.65 -0.10 -5.26
N SER A 162 -12.68 -0.11 -6.13
CA SER A 162 -13.80 0.82 -6.04
C SER A 162 -14.62 0.59 -4.77
N GLY A 163 -14.96 -0.67 -4.47
CA GLY A 163 -15.70 -1.02 -3.25
C GLY A 163 -14.91 -0.67 -1.97
N PHE A 164 -13.58 -0.76 -2.01
CA PHE A 164 -12.75 -0.31 -0.91
C PHE A 164 -12.77 1.21 -0.76
N ALA A 165 -12.59 1.94 -1.87
CA ALA A 165 -12.61 3.41 -1.88
C ALA A 165 -13.94 3.95 -1.34
N ASP A 166 -15.07 3.41 -1.80
CA ASP A 166 -16.41 3.77 -1.32
C ASP A 166 -16.56 3.51 0.18
N ARG A 167 -16.09 2.35 0.67
CA ARG A 167 -16.21 1.97 2.07
C ARG A 167 -15.46 2.89 3.02
N ILE A 168 -14.31 3.43 2.62
CA ILE A 168 -13.49 4.32 3.45
C ILE A 168 -13.67 5.81 3.10
N GLY A 169 -14.48 6.15 2.09
CA GLY A 169 -14.66 7.52 1.60
C GLY A 169 -13.40 8.09 0.96
N ALA A 170 -12.64 7.28 0.22
CA ALA A 170 -11.44 7.72 -0.47
C ALA A 170 -11.74 8.26 -1.87
N ASP A 171 -10.96 9.28 -2.31
CA ASP A 171 -10.96 9.72 -3.70
C ASP A 171 -10.20 8.72 -4.56
N LEU A 172 -10.88 8.07 -5.51
CA LEU A 172 -10.28 7.12 -6.45
C LEU A 172 -10.05 7.78 -7.81
N THR A 173 -8.79 7.80 -8.24
CA THR A 173 -8.39 8.18 -9.60
C THR A 173 -7.94 6.93 -10.35
N VAL A 174 -8.48 6.71 -11.54
CA VAL A 174 -8.12 5.56 -12.39
C VAL A 174 -7.37 6.06 -13.62
N MET A 175 -6.19 5.52 -13.86
CA MET A 175 -5.51 5.61 -15.15
C MET A 175 -5.86 4.36 -15.95
N GLU A 176 -6.75 4.47 -16.95
CA GLU A 176 -7.32 3.32 -17.67
C GLU A 176 -6.25 2.40 -18.28
N ASP A 177 -5.18 2.98 -18.82
CA ASP A 177 -4.07 2.25 -19.41
C ASP A 177 -2.90 2.01 -18.43
N GLY A 178 -3.03 2.42 -17.16
CA GLY A 178 -2.03 2.23 -16.12
C GLY A 178 -1.92 0.77 -15.70
N GLU A 179 -0.72 0.33 -15.39
CA GLU A 179 -0.42 -0.98 -14.85
C GLU A 179 -0.34 -0.93 -13.31
N HIS A 180 -0.19 -2.08 -12.66
CA HIS A 180 0.02 -2.14 -11.21
C HIS A 180 1.26 -1.36 -10.77
N TRP A 181 2.33 -1.46 -11.55
CA TRP A 181 3.56 -0.72 -11.35
C TRP A 181 3.66 0.44 -12.34
N PHE A 182 3.53 1.66 -11.84
CA PHE A 182 3.72 2.89 -12.61
C PHE A 182 5.20 3.10 -12.89
N HIS A 183 5.63 2.90 -14.15
CA HIS A 183 7.06 2.91 -14.51
C HIS A 183 7.35 3.54 -15.88
N THR A 184 6.36 3.63 -16.79
CA THR A 184 6.56 4.31 -18.06
C THR A 184 6.54 5.82 -17.88
N GLU A 185 7.15 6.57 -18.80
CA GLU A 185 7.15 8.04 -18.75
C GLU A 185 5.72 8.61 -18.64
N GLU A 186 4.79 8.07 -19.41
CA GLU A 186 3.38 8.49 -19.37
C GLU A 186 2.75 8.19 -17.99
N GLN A 187 2.95 7.00 -17.46
CA GLN A 187 2.43 6.61 -16.14
C GLN A 187 3.03 7.47 -15.02
N MET A 188 4.33 7.74 -15.08
CA MET A 188 5.01 8.61 -14.12
C MET A 188 4.54 10.06 -14.20
N ASN A 189 4.27 10.58 -15.41
CA ASN A 189 3.69 11.91 -15.59
C ASN A 189 2.28 12.00 -14.95
N VAL A 190 1.44 10.97 -15.12
CA VAL A 190 0.12 10.90 -14.47
C VAL A 190 0.26 10.86 -12.96
N LEU A 191 1.18 10.03 -12.43
CA LEU A 191 1.48 9.95 -11.00
C LEU A 191 1.89 11.32 -10.43
N ASP A 192 2.81 12.03 -11.07
CA ASP A 192 3.31 13.32 -10.63
C ASP A 192 2.22 14.39 -10.61
N HIS A 193 1.38 14.41 -11.64
CA HIS A 193 0.22 15.30 -11.68
C HIS A 193 -0.80 14.97 -10.60
N TRP A 194 -1.07 13.69 -10.37
CA TRP A 194 -1.99 13.26 -9.33
C TRP A 194 -1.46 13.60 -7.93
N ILE A 195 -0.17 13.36 -7.65
CA ILE A 195 0.48 13.78 -6.40
C ILE A 195 0.35 15.29 -6.21
N SER A 196 0.75 16.09 -7.22
CA SER A 196 0.75 17.55 -7.16
C SER A 196 -0.65 18.13 -6.90
N ASN A 197 -1.69 17.55 -7.50
CA ASN A 197 -3.09 17.92 -7.27
C ASN A 197 -3.61 17.46 -5.90
N SER A 198 -3.06 16.36 -5.38
CA SER A 198 -3.45 15.80 -4.10
C SER A 198 -2.91 16.57 -2.90
N ILE A 199 -1.88 17.38 -3.07
CA ILE A 199 -1.27 18.18 -2.00
C ILE A 199 -2.05 19.47 -1.75
N ARG A 200 -2.77 20.00 -2.75
CA ARG A 200 -3.55 21.22 -2.63
C ARG A 200 -4.66 21.03 -1.58
N PRO A 201 -4.96 22.07 -0.76
CA PRO A 201 -6.14 22.02 0.10
C PRO A 201 -7.40 21.76 -0.74
N LEU A 202 -8.34 21.00 -0.18
CA LEU A 202 -9.70 20.90 -0.74
C LEU A 202 -10.40 22.23 -0.60
#